data_c613313f04ae2fb6727eac754713f8ff
#
_entry.id   c613313f04ae2fb6727eac754713f8ff
#
_cell.length_a   1.000
_cell.length_b   1.000
_cell.length_c   1.000
_cell.angle_alpha   90.00
_cell.angle_beta   90.00
_cell.angle_gamma   90.00
#
_symmetry.space_group_name_H-M   'P 1'
#
loop_
_entity.id
_entity.type
_entity.pdbx_description
1 polymer ?
#
loop_
_entity_poly.entity_id
_entity_poly.type
_entity_poly.pdbx_seq_one_letter_code
_entity_poly.pdbx_strand_id
1 'polypeptide(L)'
;MRRVRRGGTVAHSVFAWRDVLAESLAGMIQRPGRSALTALGTVLGVGSFVAVLGLTATTSSQIDARFNALSATEVTVEDVARQQDEFAGAAFPADADARIERLNGVEHAGVFWPVRLAPDESVHSSALAGSGGGQGAVDVVAASPGVLAAAGARLAEGRIYDAYASERAEPVAVVGEAVADRLGITTLETHPAIFIGGRPFTVTGIVAGTDRKADLLLSVVVPRTTAERVWGQPEDGGAQMLVSTELGAASQIADEAATALRPDHPEYFKVVPPPDPKALRGDVGDDLNRLFLLLASICLVIGAVGIANTTLVAVLERTGEIGLRRALGARGRHITVQFLAESGALGALGGLVGTSLGVLTVVGVAVIRDWTPVIHPMTAAGAPAIGLVTGVVAGLYPAWRAAGIEPAEALRR
;
A
#
# COMPACT_ATOMS: atom_id res chain seq x y z
N MET A 1 77.72 -20.25 -49.12
CA MET A 1 77.03 -19.11 -48.50
C MET A 1 75.54 -19.43 -48.42
N ARG A 2 75.01 -19.94 -47.27
CA ARG A 2 73.59 -20.20 -46.99
C ARG A 2 73.05 -19.03 -46.19
N ARG A 3 72.06 -18.29 -46.69
CA ARG A 3 71.35 -17.26 -46.01
C ARG A 3 70.45 -17.87 -44.91
N VAL A 4 70.76 -17.54 -43.67
CA VAL A 4 69.89 -17.83 -42.53
C VAL A 4 68.61 -16.98 -42.67
N ARG A 5 67.45 -17.64 -42.78
CA ARG A 5 66.14 -16.97 -42.73
C ARG A 5 65.91 -16.38 -41.35
N ARG A 6 65.65 -15.09 -41.27
CA ARG A 6 65.21 -14.35 -40.11
C ARG A 6 63.94 -14.95 -39.51
N GLY A 7 64.00 -15.18 -38.21
CA GLY A 7 62.88 -15.67 -37.44
C GLY A 7 61.64 -14.78 -37.57
N GLY A 8 60.51 -15.41 -37.84
CA GLY A 8 59.20 -14.79 -37.82
C GLY A 8 58.91 -14.28 -36.39
N THR A 9 58.52 -13.05 -36.29
CA THR A 9 57.97 -12.48 -35.06
C THR A 9 56.73 -13.27 -34.67
N VAL A 10 56.79 -13.96 -33.54
CA VAL A 10 55.64 -14.64 -32.97
C VAL A 10 54.59 -13.56 -32.68
N ALA A 11 53.48 -13.63 -33.38
CA ALA A 11 52.36 -12.70 -33.18
C ALA A 11 51.90 -12.80 -31.71
N HIS A 12 51.86 -11.66 -31.03
CA HIS A 12 51.35 -11.61 -29.68
C HIS A 12 49.91 -12.13 -29.65
N SER A 13 49.59 -13.09 -28.83
CA SER A 13 48.22 -13.61 -28.68
C SER A 13 47.31 -12.46 -28.25
N VAL A 14 46.39 -12.05 -29.13
CA VAL A 14 45.38 -11.04 -28.86
C VAL A 14 44.25 -11.76 -28.12
N PHE A 15 44.02 -11.35 -26.89
CA PHE A 15 42.95 -11.88 -26.06
C PHE A 15 41.61 -11.34 -26.58
N ALA A 16 40.86 -12.15 -27.32
CA ALA A 16 39.55 -11.72 -27.85
C ALA A 16 38.45 -12.08 -26.82
N TRP A 17 37.60 -11.13 -26.50
CA TRP A 17 36.46 -11.33 -25.60
C TRP A 17 35.54 -12.49 -26.00
N ARG A 18 35.44 -12.74 -27.30
CA ARG A 18 34.66 -13.85 -27.85
C ARG A 18 35.20 -15.22 -27.45
N ASP A 19 36.52 -15.36 -27.37
CA ASP A 19 37.17 -16.62 -26.96
C ASP A 19 36.96 -16.89 -25.48
N VAL A 20 37.00 -15.85 -24.63
CA VAL A 20 36.71 -15.97 -23.18
C VAL A 20 35.28 -16.42 -22.92
N LEU A 21 34.32 -15.82 -23.65
CA LEU A 21 32.91 -16.22 -23.50
C LEU A 21 32.67 -17.63 -24.01
N ALA A 22 33.26 -18.02 -25.13
CA ALA A 22 33.11 -19.36 -25.69
C ALA A 22 33.75 -20.43 -24.76
N GLU A 23 34.92 -20.14 -24.17
CA GLU A 23 35.61 -21.02 -23.26
C GLU A 23 34.88 -21.14 -21.90
N SER A 24 34.30 -20.03 -21.40
CA SER A 24 33.45 -20.01 -20.20
C SER A 24 32.21 -20.88 -20.37
N LEU A 25 31.51 -20.73 -21.52
CA LEU A 25 30.33 -21.54 -21.84
C LEU A 25 30.69 -23.03 -22.00
N ALA A 26 31.79 -23.34 -22.71
CA ALA A 26 32.25 -24.70 -22.86
C ALA A 26 32.61 -25.37 -21.50
N GLY A 27 33.22 -24.62 -20.60
CA GLY A 27 33.53 -25.08 -19.25
C GLY A 27 32.31 -25.46 -18.40
N MET A 28 31.20 -24.67 -18.57
CA MET A 28 29.92 -24.95 -17.91
C MET A 28 29.24 -26.22 -18.42
N ILE A 29 29.33 -26.49 -19.71
CA ILE A 29 28.70 -27.65 -20.37
C ILE A 29 29.43 -28.95 -20.05
N GLN A 30 30.74 -28.91 -19.80
CA GLN A 30 31.54 -30.11 -19.50
C GLN A 30 31.21 -30.77 -18.15
N ARG A 31 30.67 -30.00 -17.17
CA ARG A 31 30.28 -30.52 -15.85
C ARG A 31 28.93 -29.95 -15.41
N PRO A 32 27.83 -30.37 -16.04
CA PRO A 32 26.51 -29.72 -15.89
C PRO A 32 25.97 -29.79 -14.45
N GLY A 33 26.17 -30.88 -13.74
CA GLY A 33 25.70 -31.04 -12.37
C GLY A 33 26.30 -30.03 -11.39
N ARG A 34 27.59 -29.73 -11.51
CA ARG A 34 28.27 -28.75 -10.68
C ARG A 34 27.80 -27.32 -11.04
N SER A 35 27.79 -27.01 -12.32
CA SER A 35 27.32 -25.70 -12.80
C SER A 35 25.87 -25.43 -12.38
N ALA A 36 25.01 -26.44 -12.43
CA ALA A 36 23.62 -26.35 -11.96
C ALA A 36 23.55 -26.09 -10.46
N LEU A 37 24.33 -26.81 -9.64
CA LEU A 37 24.36 -26.64 -8.17
C LEU A 37 24.87 -25.24 -7.79
N THR A 38 25.86 -24.73 -8.50
CA THR A 38 26.41 -23.40 -8.29
C THR A 38 25.40 -22.32 -8.69
N ALA A 39 24.77 -22.48 -9.86
CA ALA A 39 23.75 -21.58 -10.35
C ALA A 39 22.50 -21.58 -9.45
N LEU A 40 22.17 -22.70 -8.80
CA LEU A 40 21.03 -22.80 -7.90
C LEU A 40 21.10 -21.78 -6.76
N GLY A 41 22.30 -21.57 -6.18
CA GLY A 41 22.49 -20.57 -5.13
C GLY A 41 22.16 -19.14 -5.61
N THR A 42 22.63 -18.77 -6.81
CA THR A 42 22.31 -17.47 -7.42
C THR A 42 20.86 -17.37 -7.90
N VAL A 43 20.30 -18.43 -8.45
CA VAL A 43 18.89 -18.52 -8.83
C VAL A 43 17.99 -18.26 -7.62
N LEU A 44 18.26 -18.94 -6.50
CA LEU A 44 17.52 -18.76 -5.26
C LEU A 44 17.72 -17.35 -4.68
N GLY A 45 18.96 -16.84 -4.68
CA GLY A 45 19.27 -15.51 -4.15
C GLY A 45 18.57 -14.39 -4.95
N VAL A 46 18.77 -14.38 -6.27
CA VAL A 46 18.14 -13.37 -7.14
C VAL A 46 16.63 -13.58 -7.23
N GLY A 47 16.17 -14.85 -7.32
CA GLY A 47 14.74 -15.18 -7.37
C GLY A 47 14.00 -14.74 -6.11
N SER A 48 14.56 -14.99 -4.93
CA SER A 48 13.98 -14.49 -3.67
C SER A 48 13.98 -12.97 -3.61
N PHE A 49 15.04 -12.30 -4.06
CA PHE A 49 15.11 -10.85 -4.13
C PHE A 49 13.97 -10.26 -4.98
N VAL A 50 13.80 -10.77 -6.21
CA VAL A 50 12.75 -10.32 -7.13
C VAL A 50 11.36 -10.66 -6.60
N ALA A 51 11.18 -11.88 -6.07
CA ALA A 51 9.88 -12.30 -5.52
C ALA A 51 9.47 -11.44 -4.32
N VAL A 52 10.38 -11.17 -3.38
CA VAL A 52 10.10 -10.35 -2.21
C VAL A 52 9.74 -8.92 -2.61
N LEU A 53 10.56 -8.26 -3.45
CA LEU A 53 10.26 -6.89 -3.91
C LEU A 53 8.95 -6.82 -4.70
N GLY A 54 8.71 -7.79 -5.58
CA GLY A 54 7.49 -7.83 -6.40
C GLY A 54 6.23 -8.12 -5.56
N LEU A 55 6.29 -9.04 -4.60
CA LEU A 55 5.17 -9.31 -3.70
C LEU A 55 4.89 -8.12 -2.78
N THR A 56 5.92 -7.47 -2.26
CA THR A 56 5.76 -6.27 -1.43
C THR A 56 5.11 -5.14 -2.24
N ALA A 57 5.58 -4.86 -3.46
CA ALA A 57 4.98 -3.85 -4.33
C ALA A 57 3.53 -4.19 -4.70
N THR A 58 3.24 -5.46 -5.00
CA THR A 58 1.89 -5.94 -5.32
C THR A 58 0.96 -5.80 -4.11
N THR A 59 1.39 -6.23 -2.91
CA THR A 59 0.60 -6.12 -1.68
C THR A 59 0.33 -4.66 -1.33
N SER A 60 1.35 -3.78 -1.41
CA SER A 60 1.18 -2.35 -1.18
C SER A 60 0.15 -1.75 -2.14
N SER A 61 0.23 -2.07 -3.44
CA SER A 61 -0.73 -1.58 -4.44
C SER A 61 -2.16 -2.03 -4.15
N GLN A 62 -2.37 -3.26 -3.65
CA GLN A 62 -3.70 -3.76 -3.29
C GLN A 62 -4.26 -3.07 -2.03
N ILE A 63 -3.42 -2.84 -1.03
CA ILE A 63 -3.79 -2.06 0.14
C ILE A 63 -4.18 -0.64 -0.31
N ASP A 64 -3.41 -0.02 -1.23
CA ASP A 64 -3.71 1.29 -1.79
C ASP A 64 -5.07 1.35 -2.48
N ALA A 65 -5.34 0.38 -3.33
CA ALA A 65 -6.60 0.34 -4.05
C ALA A 65 -7.82 0.22 -3.11
N ARG A 66 -7.69 -0.52 -2.02
CA ARG A 66 -8.79 -0.67 -1.03
C ARG A 66 -8.94 0.53 -0.11
N PHE A 67 -7.85 1.14 0.35
CA PHE A 67 -7.91 2.34 1.19
C PHE A 67 -8.28 3.59 0.38
N ASN A 68 -7.80 3.73 -0.85
CA ASN A 68 -8.12 4.89 -1.69
C ASN A 68 -9.59 4.98 -2.10
N ALA A 69 -10.29 3.86 -2.25
CA ALA A 69 -11.67 3.88 -2.68
C ALA A 69 -12.63 4.43 -1.60
N LEU A 70 -12.37 4.22 -0.31
CA LEU A 70 -13.26 4.61 0.78
C LEU A 70 -12.77 5.84 1.56
N SER A 71 -11.46 5.95 1.81
CA SER A 71 -10.90 7.03 2.62
C SER A 71 -10.51 8.27 1.82
N ALA A 72 -10.11 8.10 0.54
CA ALA A 72 -9.67 9.23 -0.29
C ALA A 72 -10.82 10.08 -0.84
N THR A 73 -12.06 9.74 -0.53
CA THR A 73 -13.26 10.45 -1.00
C THR A 73 -14.05 11.09 0.14
N GLU A 74 -13.49 11.15 1.35
CA GLU A 74 -14.14 11.75 2.52
C GLU A 74 -13.40 13.03 2.92
N VAL A 75 -14.10 14.14 2.99
CA VAL A 75 -13.62 15.39 3.59
C VAL A 75 -14.54 15.75 4.74
N THR A 76 -13.95 16.04 5.91
CA THR A 76 -14.70 16.54 7.07
C THR A 76 -14.38 18.00 7.30
N VAL A 77 -15.41 18.81 7.48
CA VAL A 77 -15.28 20.23 7.84
C VAL A 77 -15.82 20.41 9.25
N GLU A 78 -14.98 20.92 10.14
CA GLU A 78 -15.31 21.16 11.56
C GLU A 78 -15.59 22.64 11.78
N ASP A 79 -16.65 22.96 12.54
CA ASP A 79 -16.92 24.31 13.02
C ASP A 79 -15.97 24.65 14.17
N VAL A 80 -15.08 25.61 13.95
CA VAL A 80 -14.14 26.14 14.95
C VAL A 80 -14.36 27.63 15.23
N ALA A 81 -15.52 28.18 14.83
CA ALA A 81 -15.83 29.61 14.94
C ALA A 81 -15.61 30.17 16.34
N ARG A 82 -16.09 29.46 17.37
CA ARG A 82 -15.93 29.89 18.77
C ARG A 82 -14.49 29.83 19.30
N GLN A 83 -13.61 29.09 18.61
CA GLN A 83 -12.17 29.11 18.94
C GLN A 83 -11.50 30.37 18.37
N GLN A 84 -12.09 30.98 17.34
CA GLN A 84 -11.60 32.20 16.70
C GLN A 84 -12.27 33.46 17.27
N ASP A 85 -13.57 33.37 17.54
CA ASP A 85 -14.38 34.45 18.11
C ASP A 85 -15.36 33.87 19.14
N GLU A 86 -15.20 34.20 20.42
CA GLU A 86 -16.01 33.70 21.53
C GLU A 86 -17.51 34.00 21.36
N PHE A 87 -17.84 35.07 20.62
CA PHE A 87 -19.24 35.49 20.36
C PHE A 87 -19.80 34.97 19.03
N ALA A 88 -19.00 34.18 18.28
CA ALA A 88 -19.49 33.62 17.03
C ALA A 88 -20.68 32.66 17.29
N GLY A 89 -21.69 32.80 16.47
CA GLY A 89 -22.80 31.82 16.39
C GLY A 89 -22.35 30.57 15.62
N ALA A 90 -23.32 29.69 15.29
CA ALA A 90 -23.04 28.52 14.44
C ALA A 90 -22.44 28.96 13.10
N ALA A 91 -21.31 28.35 12.72
CA ALA A 91 -20.57 28.72 11.52
C ALA A 91 -21.30 28.32 10.22
N PHE A 92 -21.93 27.13 10.22
CA PHE A 92 -22.58 26.60 9.04
C PHE A 92 -23.82 27.34 8.67
N PRO A 93 -23.89 27.95 7.47
CA PRO A 93 -25.12 28.60 6.98
C PRO A 93 -26.22 27.56 6.74
N ALA A 94 -27.47 28.03 6.62
CA ALA A 94 -28.64 27.17 6.39
C ALA A 94 -28.54 26.40 5.04
N ASP A 95 -27.91 27.03 4.06
CA ASP A 95 -27.68 26.49 2.71
C ASP A 95 -26.29 25.85 2.53
N ALA A 96 -25.61 25.46 3.63
CA ALA A 96 -24.26 24.92 3.60
C ALA A 96 -24.10 23.73 2.66
N ASP A 97 -25.03 22.76 2.73
CA ASP A 97 -25.03 21.57 1.88
C ASP A 97 -25.00 21.97 0.39
N ALA A 98 -25.94 22.82 -0.01
CA ALA A 98 -26.04 23.28 -1.39
C ALA A 98 -24.84 24.11 -1.87
N ARG A 99 -24.14 24.80 -0.97
CA ARG A 99 -22.93 25.55 -1.33
C ARG A 99 -21.80 24.61 -1.67
N ILE A 100 -21.59 23.56 -0.87
CA ILE A 100 -20.52 22.58 -1.08
C ILE A 100 -20.85 21.66 -2.25
N GLU A 101 -22.09 21.22 -2.43
CA GLU A 101 -22.51 20.41 -3.57
C GLU A 101 -22.36 21.10 -4.94
N ARG A 102 -22.19 22.42 -4.97
CA ARG A 102 -21.86 23.15 -6.22
C ARG A 102 -20.40 23.07 -6.62
N LEU A 103 -19.52 22.65 -5.72
CA LEU A 103 -18.11 22.45 -6.04
C LEU A 103 -17.95 21.24 -6.95
N ASN A 104 -17.12 21.39 -7.96
CA ASN A 104 -16.87 20.32 -8.93
C ASN A 104 -16.12 19.16 -8.27
N GLY A 105 -16.67 17.96 -8.34
CA GLY A 105 -16.13 16.77 -7.71
C GLY A 105 -16.73 16.43 -6.34
N VAL A 106 -17.72 17.18 -5.86
CA VAL A 106 -18.55 16.80 -4.70
C VAL A 106 -19.72 15.96 -5.18
N GLU A 107 -19.93 14.81 -4.55
CA GLU A 107 -21.09 13.95 -4.78
C GLU A 107 -22.24 14.34 -3.85
N HIS A 108 -21.98 14.37 -2.54
CA HIS A 108 -22.94 14.73 -1.52
C HIS A 108 -22.24 15.44 -0.36
N ALA A 109 -22.96 16.34 0.29
CA ALA A 109 -22.50 17.01 1.49
C ALA A 109 -23.64 17.17 2.50
N GLY A 110 -23.30 17.17 3.80
CA GLY A 110 -24.30 17.37 4.83
C GLY A 110 -23.73 17.74 6.17
N VAL A 111 -24.41 18.63 6.88
CA VAL A 111 -24.05 19.09 8.22
C VAL A 111 -24.69 18.19 9.27
N PHE A 112 -23.92 17.79 10.26
CA PHE A 112 -24.38 16.97 11.40
C PHE A 112 -23.68 17.35 12.69
N TRP A 113 -24.32 17.00 13.83
CA TRP A 113 -23.72 17.08 15.17
C TRP A 113 -24.44 16.15 16.13
N PRO A 114 -23.76 15.69 17.20
CA PRO A 114 -24.38 14.93 18.26
C PRO A 114 -25.30 15.84 19.10
N VAL A 115 -26.54 15.44 19.28
CA VAL A 115 -27.49 16.14 20.16
C VAL A 115 -27.22 15.77 21.59
N ARG A 116 -26.95 16.75 22.44
CA ARG A 116 -26.80 16.53 23.89
C ARG A 116 -28.18 16.49 24.51
N LEU A 117 -28.61 15.28 24.87
CA LEU A 117 -29.83 15.10 25.68
C LEU A 117 -29.57 15.45 27.12
N ALA A 118 -30.59 16.00 27.82
CA ALA A 118 -30.49 16.20 29.26
C ALA A 118 -30.35 14.86 30.00
N PRO A 119 -29.78 14.82 31.22
CA PRO A 119 -29.52 13.57 31.93
C PRO A 119 -30.75 12.71 32.19
N ASP A 120 -31.94 13.29 32.21
CA ASP A 120 -33.24 12.64 32.34
C ASP A 120 -33.91 12.32 31.00
N GLU A 121 -33.34 12.79 29.89
CA GLU A 121 -33.82 12.48 28.54
C GLU A 121 -33.15 11.23 28.01
N SER A 122 -33.91 10.37 27.36
CA SER A 122 -33.41 9.14 26.71
C SER A 122 -34.33 8.76 25.56
N VAL A 123 -33.88 7.80 24.75
CA VAL A 123 -34.62 7.27 23.61
C VAL A 123 -35.39 6.03 24.02
N HIS A 124 -36.70 6.01 23.78
CA HIS A 124 -37.60 4.90 24.15
C HIS A 124 -38.55 4.55 23.00
N SER A 125 -38.99 3.31 22.95
CA SER A 125 -40.04 2.86 22.01
C SER A 125 -41.48 3.09 22.58
N SER A 126 -41.62 3.55 23.84
CA SER A 126 -42.91 3.75 24.49
C SER A 126 -42.93 5.08 25.25
N ALA A 127 -44.02 5.81 25.17
CA ALA A 127 -44.26 7.05 25.90
C ALA A 127 -44.33 6.85 27.45
N LEU A 128 -44.63 5.64 27.89
CA LEU A 128 -44.78 5.29 29.33
C LEU A 128 -43.49 4.70 29.93
N ALA A 129 -42.42 4.53 29.14
CA ALA A 129 -41.14 4.09 29.67
C ALA A 129 -40.55 5.20 30.53
N GLY A 130 -40.72 5.10 31.85
CA GLY A 130 -40.12 6.05 32.80
C GLY A 130 -38.59 5.98 32.75
N SER A 131 -37.91 6.99 33.27
CA SER A 131 -36.48 7.23 33.35
C SER A 131 -35.64 6.17 34.08
N GLY A 132 -36.15 4.96 34.29
CA GLY A 132 -35.57 3.90 35.10
C GLY A 132 -35.17 2.61 34.42
N GLY A 133 -35.27 2.48 33.12
CA GLY A 133 -34.96 1.22 32.41
C GLY A 133 -33.62 1.30 31.71
N GLY A 134 -32.65 0.58 32.28
CA GLY A 134 -31.25 0.46 31.83
C GLY A 134 -30.98 -0.04 30.41
N GLN A 135 -31.55 0.59 29.41
CA GLN A 135 -31.10 0.46 28.04
C GLN A 135 -29.99 1.51 27.85
N GLY A 136 -28.79 1.06 27.50
CA GLY A 136 -27.63 1.93 27.32
C GLY A 136 -27.95 3.13 26.43
N ALA A 137 -27.31 4.25 26.71
CA ALA A 137 -27.51 5.49 25.98
C ALA A 137 -27.48 5.26 24.44
N VAL A 138 -28.54 5.71 23.77
CA VAL A 138 -28.61 5.75 22.30
C VAL A 138 -28.25 7.16 21.89
N ASP A 139 -27.25 7.29 21.04
CA ASP A 139 -26.83 8.59 20.54
C ASP A 139 -27.87 9.17 19.57
N VAL A 140 -28.16 10.44 19.71
CA VAL A 140 -29.02 11.19 18.79
C VAL A 140 -28.14 12.13 17.98
N VAL A 141 -28.24 12.05 16.67
CA VAL A 141 -27.48 12.87 15.74
C VAL A 141 -28.44 13.75 14.94
N ALA A 142 -28.25 15.06 15.04
CA ALA A 142 -28.89 16.00 14.16
C ALA A 142 -28.16 16.02 12.81
N ALA A 143 -28.87 15.83 11.71
CA ALA A 143 -28.24 15.78 10.40
C ALA A 143 -29.10 16.42 9.32
N SER A 144 -28.45 17.06 8.35
CA SER A 144 -29.12 17.42 7.10
C SER A 144 -29.33 16.18 6.21
N PRO A 145 -30.26 16.22 5.26
CA PRO A 145 -30.55 15.07 4.38
C PRO A 145 -29.29 14.53 3.65
N GLY A 146 -28.38 15.43 3.29
CA GLY A 146 -27.15 15.10 2.58
C GLY A 146 -26.17 14.21 3.36
N VAL A 147 -26.21 14.20 4.70
CA VAL A 147 -25.30 13.40 5.55
C VAL A 147 -25.43 11.91 5.27
N LEU A 148 -26.65 11.39 5.21
CA LEU A 148 -26.87 9.96 4.98
C LEU A 148 -26.46 9.55 3.56
N ALA A 149 -26.66 10.46 2.58
CA ALA A 149 -26.16 10.26 1.22
C ALA A 149 -24.62 10.28 1.18
N ALA A 150 -23.98 11.29 1.80
CA ALA A 150 -22.53 11.40 1.90
C ALA A 150 -21.88 10.21 2.67
N ALA A 151 -22.59 9.66 3.66
CA ALA A 151 -22.18 8.47 4.39
C ALA A 151 -22.31 7.18 3.57
N GLY A 152 -22.96 7.21 2.40
CA GLY A 152 -23.26 6.01 1.61
C GLY A 152 -24.22 5.07 2.33
N ALA A 153 -25.24 5.64 3.00
CA ALA A 153 -26.19 4.87 3.81
C ALA A 153 -27.05 3.94 2.93
N ARG A 154 -27.07 2.67 3.29
CA ARG A 154 -27.93 1.65 2.68
C ARG A 154 -29.08 1.36 3.63
N LEU A 155 -30.31 1.52 3.13
CA LEU A 155 -31.50 1.27 3.91
C LEU A 155 -31.86 -0.22 3.92
N ALA A 156 -32.25 -0.75 5.09
CA ALA A 156 -32.93 -2.04 5.22
C ALA A 156 -34.41 -1.90 4.84
N GLU A 157 -35.05 -0.83 5.31
CA GLU A 157 -36.47 -0.56 5.07
C GLU A 157 -36.75 0.94 5.10
N GLY A 158 -37.78 1.41 4.41
CA GLY A 158 -38.26 2.77 4.45
C GLY A 158 -37.51 3.76 3.55
N ARG A 159 -37.43 5.01 3.98
CA ARG A 159 -36.79 6.12 3.24
C ARG A 159 -36.08 7.10 4.18
N ILE A 160 -35.05 7.75 3.66
CA ILE A 160 -34.44 8.92 4.29
C ILE A 160 -35.43 10.10 4.19
N TYR A 161 -35.49 10.95 5.24
CA TYR A 161 -36.23 12.20 5.15
C TYR A 161 -35.58 13.13 4.11
N ASP A 162 -36.41 13.87 3.42
CA ASP A 162 -36.00 14.80 2.35
C ASP A 162 -35.80 16.22 2.86
N ALA A 163 -35.38 17.12 1.96
CA ALA A 163 -35.22 18.53 2.26
C ALA A 163 -36.53 19.18 2.72
N TYR A 164 -37.69 18.74 2.18
CA TYR A 164 -39.00 19.29 2.54
C TYR A 164 -39.36 18.97 4.01
N ALA A 165 -39.15 17.71 4.44
CA ALA A 165 -39.35 17.34 5.84
C ALA A 165 -38.39 18.09 6.78
N SER A 166 -37.15 18.30 6.32
CA SER A 166 -36.17 19.11 7.05
C SER A 166 -36.56 20.55 7.18
N GLU A 167 -36.97 21.25 6.08
CA GLU A 167 -37.38 22.65 6.11
C GLU A 167 -38.60 22.92 7.02
N ARG A 168 -39.52 21.98 7.09
CA ARG A 168 -40.67 22.04 7.99
C ARG A 168 -40.35 21.65 9.42
N ALA A 169 -39.15 21.18 9.68
CA ALA A 169 -38.71 20.59 10.95
C ALA A 169 -39.71 19.53 11.46
N GLU A 170 -40.02 18.58 10.58
CA GLU A 170 -40.95 17.50 10.91
C GLU A 170 -40.31 16.55 11.95
N PRO A 171 -41.08 16.05 12.93
CA PRO A 171 -40.58 15.11 13.93
C PRO A 171 -40.46 13.70 13.36
N VAL A 172 -39.47 13.49 12.47
CA VAL A 172 -39.15 12.22 11.85
C VAL A 172 -37.76 11.78 12.26
N ALA A 173 -37.50 10.49 12.20
CA ALA A 173 -36.20 9.92 12.52
C ALA A 173 -35.85 8.77 11.54
N VAL A 174 -34.56 8.65 11.27
CA VAL A 174 -33.95 7.46 10.65
C VAL A 174 -33.11 6.78 11.73
N VAL A 175 -33.23 5.48 11.89
CA VAL A 175 -32.53 4.73 12.95
C VAL A 175 -31.52 3.74 12.34
N GLY A 176 -30.40 3.56 13.00
CA GLY A 176 -29.49 2.46 12.66
C GLY A 176 -30.10 1.10 13.01
N GLU A 177 -29.76 0.05 12.28
CA GLU A 177 -30.31 -1.31 12.46
C GLU A 177 -30.14 -1.81 13.90
N ALA A 178 -28.97 -1.60 14.50
CA ALA A 178 -28.73 -2.00 15.90
C ALA A 178 -29.60 -1.25 16.90
N VAL A 179 -30.01 -0.02 16.60
CA VAL A 179 -30.94 0.76 17.42
C VAL A 179 -32.38 0.30 17.20
N ALA A 180 -32.75 -0.01 15.94
CA ALA A 180 -34.07 -0.56 15.61
C ALA A 180 -34.30 -1.87 16.36
N ASP A 181 -33.35 -2.80 16.33
CA ASP A 181 -33.39 -4.06 17.07
C ASP A 181 -33.55 -3.83 18.58
N ARG A 182 -32.76 -2.91 19.16
CA ARG A 182 -32.83 -2.57 20.59
C ARG A 182 -34.18 -1.99 20.98
N LEU A 183 -34.77 -1.18 20.13
CA LEU A 183 -36.10 -0.55 20.37
C LEU A 183 -37.26 -1.48 20.01
N GLY A 184 -36.99 -2.66 19.46
CA GLY A 184 -38.02 -3.63 19.05
C GLY A 184 -38.76 -3.21 17.79
N ILE A 185 -38.16 -2.40 16.90
CA ILE A 185 -38.75 -1.97 15.63
C ILE A 185 -38.40 -2.99 14.58
N THR A 186 -39.35 -3.84 14.20
CA THR A 186 -39.15 -4.90 13.23
C THR A 186 -39.71 -4.59 11.86
N THR A 187 -40.57 -3.59 11.73
CA THR A 187 -41.18 -3.15 10.46
C THR A 187 -41.61 -1.69 10.54
N LEU A 188 -41.57 -1.00 9.41
CA LEU A 188 -42.04 0.38 9.25
C LEU A 188 -43.50 0.47 8.74
N GLU A 189 -44.15 -0.65 8.38
CA GLU A 189 -45.53 -0.67 7.90
C GLU A 189 -46.54 -0.07 8.89
N THR A 190 -46.27 -0.19 10.20
CA THR A 190 -47.11 0.32 11.27
C THR A 190 -46.80 1.78 11.62
N HIS A 191 -45.90 2.44 10.92
CA HIS A 191 -45.40 3.79 11.20
C HIS A 191 -44.98 3.96 12.66
N PRO A 192 -44.00 3.15 13.14
CA PRO A 192 -43.60 3.19 14.53
C PRO A 192 -43.07 4.54 14.94
N ALA A 193 -43.36 4.96 16.17
CA ALA A 193 -42.83 6.17 16.78
C ALA A 193 -41.84 5.82 17.88
N ILE A 194 -40.75 6.57 17.96
CA ILE A 194 -39.81 6.57 19.10
C ILE A 194 -39.98 7.86 19.88
N PHE A 195 -39.66 7.84 21.16
CA PHE A 195 -39.76 8.99 22.02
C PHE A 195 -38.37 9.44 22.44
N ILE A 196 -38.00 10.66 22.12
CA ILE A 196 -36.71 11.29 22.48
C ILE A 196 -37.04 12.45 23.41
N GLY A 197 -36.59 12.36 24.66
CA GLY A 197 -36.95 13.35 25.67
C GLY A 197 -38.47 13.52 25.83
N GLY A 198 -39.24 12.42 25.74
CA GLY A 198 -40.69 12.42 25.82
C GLY A 198 -41.44 12.92 24.60
N ARG A 199 -40.76 13.33 23.54
CA ARG A 199 -41.35 13.82 22.27
C ARG A 199 -41.41 12.71 21.21
N PRO A 200 -42.52 12.52 20.52
CA PRO A 200 -42.66 11.47 19.51
C PRO A 200 -41.96 11.87 18.21
N PHE A 201 -41.21 10.92 17.64
CA PHE A 201 -40.62 10.99 16.32
C PHE A 201 -41.05 9.77 15.51
N THR A 202 -41.59 9.96 14.32
CA THR A 202 -41.95 8.87 13.44
C THR A 202 -40.71 8.29 12.78
N VAL A 203 -40.50 7.00 12.87
CA VAL A 203 -39.37 6.33 12.20
C VAL A 203 -39.71 6.14 10.71
N THR A 204 -38.94 6.75 9.84
CA THR A 204 -39.17 6.73 8.37
C THR A 204 -38.22 5.81 7.63
N GLY A 205 -37.09 5.40 8.24
CA GLY A 205 -36.11 4.53 7.62
C GLY A 205 -35.23 3.81 8.64
N ILE A 206 -34.74 2.64 8.25
CA ILE A 206 -33.76 1.84 9.00
C ILE A 206 -32.51 1.70 8.14
N VAL A 207 -31.35 2.10 8.66
CA VAL A 207 -30.05 2.02 7.97
C VAL A 207 -29.38 0.70 8.34
N ALA A 208 -29.18 -0.17 7.34
CA ALA A 208 -28.51 -1.46 7.51
C ALA A 208 -26.98 -1.37 7.38
N GLY A 209 -26.47 -0.35 6.70
CA GLY A 209 -25.04 -0.19 6.49
C GLY A 209 -24.68 1.19 6.00
N THR A 210 -23.43 1.57 6.24
CA THR A 210 -22.83 2.83 5.76
C THR A 210 -21.44 2.54 5.24
N ASP A 211 -21.01 3.30 4.24
CA ASP A 211 -19.65 3.21 3.72
C ASP A 211 -18.68 4.10 4.55
N ARG A 212 -19.23 5.19 5.12
CA ARG A 212 -18.54 6.14 5.99
C ARG A 212 -19.37 6.35 7.25
N LYS A 213 -18.77 6.80 8.35
CA LYS A 213 -19.50 7.11 9.59
C LYS A 213 -20.30 5.91 10.15
N ALA A 214 -19.61 4.82 10.48
CA ALA A 214 -20.23 3.61 11.03
C ALA A 214 -20.98 3.85 12.36
N ASP A 215 -20.67 4.91 13.09
CA ASP A 215 -21.38 5.38 14.29
C ASP A 215 -22.87 5.69 14.04
N LEU A 216 -23.25 6.07 12.81
CA LEU A 216 -24.65 6.24 12.44
C LEU A 216 -25.50 4.97 12.57
N LEU A 217 -24.89 3.78 12.51
CA LEU A 217 -25.58 2.50 12.71
C LEU A 217 -26.00 2.27 14.17
N LEU A 218 -25.39 3.00 15.10
CA LEU A 218 -25.66 2.94 16.55
C LEU A 218 -26.44 4.13 17.05
N SER A 219 -26.94 4.99 16.14
CA SER A 219 -27.56 6.26 16.48
C SER A 219 -28.98 6.40 15.90
N VAL A 220 -29.70 7.40 16.43
CA VAL A 220 -30.94 7.92 15.86
C VAL A 220 -30.61 9.22 15.14
N VAL A 221 -30.92 9.30 13.88
CA VAL A 221 -30.67 10.49 13.04
C VAL A 221 -31.96 11.27 12.88
N VAL A 222 -31.96 12.54 13.26
CA VAL A 222 -33.11 13.44 13.16
C VAL A 222 -32.76 14.64 12.26
N PRO A 223 -33.74 15.28 11.61
CA PRO A 223 -33.48 16.44 10.77
C PRO A 223 -32.83 17.57 11.60
N ARG A 224 -31.79 18.20 11.02
CA ARG A 224 -31.06 19.33 11.59
C ARG A 224 -31.99 20.40 12.16
N THR A 225 -32.93 20.83 11.38
CA THR A 225 -33.88 21.92 11.73
C THR A 225 -34.87 21.52 12.84
N THR A 226 -35.20 20.22 12.91
CA THR A 226 -35.98 19.66 14.05
C THR A 226 -35.18 19.71 15.31
N ALA A 227 -33.90 19.27 15.25
CA ALA A 227 -33.00 19.32 16.38
C ALA A 227 -32.78 20.75 16.90
N GLU A 228 -32.52 21.69 15.98
CA GLU A 228 -32.36 23.11 16.33
C GLU A 228 -33.62 23.70 17.03
N ARG A 229 -34.81 23.30 16.60
CA ARG A 229 -36.09 23.73 17.21
C ARG A 229 -36.32 23.13 18.60
N VAL A 230 -35.89 21.88 18.81
CA VAL A 230 -36.19 21.12 20.02
C VAL A 230 -35.11 21.30 21.09
N TRP A 231 -33.85 21.26 20.74
CA TRP A 231 -32.69 21.29 21.64
C TRP A 231 -31.79 22.50 21.47
N GLY A 232 -32.09 23.37 20.46
CA GLY A 232 -31.25 24.52 20.16
C GLY A 232 -30.12 24.19 19.15
N GLN A 233 -29.31 25.21 18.92
CA GLN A 233 -28.14 25.09 18.05
C GLN A 233 -27.04 24.31 18.78
N PRO A 234 -26.10 23.69 18.03
CA PRO A 234 -24.98 22.97 18.64
C PRO A 234 -24.15 23.91 19.50
N GLU A 235 -23.88 23.49 20.73
CA GLU A 235 -23.00 24.21 21.64
C GLU A 235 -21.54 23.91 21.29
N ASP A 236 -20.67 24.90 21.53
CA ASP A 236 -19.20 24.77 21.49
C ASP A 236 -18.59 24.23 20.18
N GLY A 237 -19.12 24.63 19.02
CA GLY A 237 -18.48 24.26 17.73
C GLY A 237 -18.58 22.76 17.41
N GLY A 238 -19.56 22.05 17.96
CA GLY A 238 -19.71 20.60 17.76
C GLY A 238 -20.29 20.22 16.39
N ALA A 239 -20.63 21.18 15.54
CA ALA A 239 -21.13 20.89 14.21
C ALA A 239 -19.99 20.50 13.26
N GLN A 240 -20.25 19.51 12.44
CA GLN A 240 -19.35 19.02 11.40
C GLN A 240 -20.12 18.87 10.09
N MET A 241 -19.41 18.94 8.98
CA MET A 241 -19.94 18.58 7.68
C MET A 241 -19.17 17.38 7.14
N LEU A 242 -19.91 16.38 6.69
CA LEU A 242 -19.39 15.26 5.94
C LEU A 242 -19.56 15.56 4.45
N VAL A 243 -18.50 15.45 3.68
CA VAL A 243 -18.49 15.63 2.23
C VAL A 243 -17.96 14.36 1.58
N SER A 244 -18.76 13.78 0.69
CA SER A 244 -18.29 12.73 -0.20
C SER A 244 -17.88 13.33 -1.54
N THR A 245 -16.73 12.93 -2.06
CA THR A 245 -16.15 13.47 -3.28
C THR A 245 -15.85 12.36 -4.29
N GLU A 246 -15.73 12.73 -5.55
CA GLU A 246 -15.15 11.87 -6.58
C GLU A 246 -13.69 11.54 -6.26
N LEU A 247 -13.23 10.41 -6.80
CA LEU A 247 -11.83 9.97 -6.63
C LEU A 247 -10.86 11.04 -7.16
N GLY A 248 -9.98 11.51 -6.27
CA GLY A 248 -8.95 12.50 -6.58
C GLY A 248 -9.38 13.96 -6.36
N ALA A 249 -10.64 14.25 -6.10
CA ALA A 249 -11.14 15.62 -5.86
C ALA A 249 -10.97 16.09 -4.41
N ALA A 250 -10.80 15.17 -3.46
CA ALA A 250 -10.86 15.46 -2.02
C ALA A 250 -9.85 16.53 -1.56
N SER A 251 -8.63 16.56 -2.08
CA SER A 251 -7.62 17.57 -1.71
C SER A 251 -8.02 18.95 -2.19
N GLN A 252 -8.52 19.09 -3.42
CA GLN A 252 -9.00 20.35 -3.96
C GLN A 252 -10.22 20.84 -3.20
N ILE A 253 -11.19 19.96 -2.93
CA ILE A 253 -12.38 20.29 -2.14
C ILE A 253 -11.98 20.72 -0.72
N ALA A 254 -10.98 20.10 -0.12
CA ALA A 254 -10.50 20.52 1.20
C ALA A 254 -9.94 21.94 1.19
N ASP A 255 -9.27 22.36 0.13
CA ASP A 255 -8.72 23.72 0.00
C ASP A 255 -9.83 24.77 -0.28
N GLU A 256 -10.90 24.39 -0.97
CA GLU A 256 -11.97 25.29 -1.41
C GLU A 256 -13.16 25.36 -0.43
N ALA A 257 -13.40 24.31 0.37
CA ALA A 257 -14.62 24.16 1.17
C ALA A 257 -14.86 25.30 2.17
N ALA A 258 -13.83 25.72 2.90
CA ALA A 258 -13.96 26.81 3.88
C ALA A 258 -14.41 28.11 3.23
N THR A 259 -13.81 28.47 2.07
CA THR A 259 -14.14 29.66 1.32
C THR A 259 -15.54 29.57 0.67
N ALA A 260 -15.91 28.37 0.19
CA ALA A 260 -17.25 28.16 -0.39
C ALA A 260 -18.35 28.26 0.65
N LEU A 261 -18.11 27.81 1.88
CA LEU A 261 -19.06 27.92 2.99
C LEU A 261 -19.26 29.36 3.43
N ARG A 262 -18.17 30.05 3.74
CA ARG A 262 -18.20 31.48 4.19
C ARG A 262 -16.98 32.23 3.67
N PRO A 263 -17.12 32.93 2.55
CA PRO A 263 -16.01 33.74 2.00
C PRO A 263 -15.57 34.90 2.92
N ASP A 264 -16.45 35.36 3.80
CA ASP A 264 -16.23 36.43 4.79
C ASP A 264 -15.42 35.93 6.00
N HIS A 265 -15.58 34.66 6.40
CA HIS A 265 -14.92 34.06 7.56
C HIS A 265 -14.52 32.60 7.30
N PRO A 266 -13.60 32.32 6.35
CA PRO A 266 -13.15 30.96 6.06
C PRO A 266 -12.42 30.34 7.27
N GLU A 267 -11.84 31.17 8.15
CA GLU A 267 -11.14 30.74 9.36
C GLU A 267 -12.04 30.08 10.41
N TYR A 268 -13.35 30.20 10.28
CA TYR A 268 -14.31 29.54 11.17
C TYR A 268 -14.43 28.04 10.91
N PHE A 269 -13.80 27.57 9.83
CA PHE A 269 -13.82 26.15 9.46
C PHE A 269 -12.42 25.57 9.46
N LYS A 270 -12.29 24.42 10.12
CA LYS A 270 -11.13 23.56 10.02
C LYS A 270 -11.49 22.41 9.09
N VAL A 271 -10.86 22.37 7.92
CA VAL A 271 -11.05 21.28 6.98
C VAL A 271 -10.04 20.20 7.23
N VAL A 272 -10.53 18.98 7.41
CA VAL A 272 -9.72 17.78 7.60
C VAL A 272 -9.80 16.97 6.30
N PRO A 273 -8.74 17.01 5.48
CA PRO A 273 -8.68 16.19 4.28
C PRO A 273 -8.56 14.72 4.68
N PRO A 274 -8.86 13.80 3.75
CA PRO A 274 -8.63 12.39 4.00
C PRO A 274 -7.15 12.16 4.36
N PRO A 275 -6.87 11.20 5.26
CA PRO A 275 -5.49 10.88 5.61
C PRO A 275 -4.74 10.50 4.34
N ASP A 276 -3.61 11.16 4.08
CA ASP A 276 -2.75 10.81 2.96
C ASP A 276 -2.24 9.38 3.18
N PRO A 277 -2.59 8.43 2.29
CA PRO A 277 -2.11 7.06 2.40
C PRO A 277 -0.59 6.97 2.43
N LYS A 278 0.11 7.97 1.87
CA LYS A 278 1.58 8.05 1.87
C LYS A 278 2.14 8.39 3.24
N ALA A 279 1.45 9.20 4.04
CA ALA A 279 1.93 9.59 5.37
C ALA A 279 1.86 8.44 6.39
N LEU A 280 0.79 7.65 6.36
CA LEU A 280 0.65 6.48 7.24
C LEU A 280 1.56 5.30 6.83
N ARG A 281 2.06 5.30 5.58
CA ARG A 281 2.93 4.25 5.05
C ARG A 281 4.41 4.50 5.27
N GLY A 282 4.82 5.76 5.42
CA GLY A 282 6.24 6.13 5.44
C GLY A 282 7.02 5.24 6.41
N ASP A 283 6.56 5.12 7.63
CA ASP A 283 7.33 4.48 8.69
C ASP A 283 7.26 2.94 8.65
N VAL A 284 6.08 2.35 8.58
CA VAL A 284 5.92 0.88 8.62
C VAL A 284 6.33 0.22 7.29
N GLY A 285 5.97 0.85 6.16
CA GLY A 285 6.33 0.34 4.83
C GLY A 285 7.83 0.38 4.58
N ASP A 286 8.49 1.44 5.01
CA ASP A 286 9.94 1.58 4.87
C ASP A 286 10.70 0.59 5.76
N ASP A 287 10.26 0.35 6.97
CA ASP A 287 10.88 -0.63 7.87
C ASP A 287 10.72 -2.06 7.35
N LEU A 288 9.55 -2.43 6.87
CA LEU A 288 9.33 -3.72 6.21
C LEU A 288 10.20 -3.87 4.96
N ASN A 289 10.29 -2.83 4.13
CA ASN A 289 11.12 -2.85 2.93
C ASN A 289 12.61 -3.01 3.27
N ARG A 290 13.10 -2.36 4.32
CA ARG A 290 14.47 -2.54 4.85
C ARG A 290 14.72 -3.97 5.32
N LEU A 291 13.79 -4.58 6.07
CA LEU A 291 13.87 -5.97 6.51
C LEU A 291 13.91 -6.94 5.32
N PHE A 292 13.09 -6.72 4.30
CA PHE A 292 13.08 -7.53 3.09
C PHE A 292 14.33 -7.38 2.25
N LEU A 293 14.88 -6.16 2.13
CA LEU A 293 16.17 -5.92 1.49
C LEU A 293 17.30 -6.62 2.23
N LEU A 294 17.27 -6.62 3.56
CA LEU A 294 18.25 -7.34 4.39
C LEU A 294 18.15 -8.85 4.15
N LEU A 295 16.96 -9.43 4.15
CA LEU A 295 16.74 -10.84 3.85
C LEU A 295 17.23 -11.21 2.44
N ALA A 296 16.89 -10.40 1.45
CA ALA A 296 17.34 -10.57 0.07
C ALA A 296 18.88 -10.51 -0.05
N SER A 297 19.50 -9.58 0.70
CA SER A 297 20.96 -9.46 0.77
C SER A 297 21.61 -10.71 1.37
N ILE A 298 21.02 -11.28 2.42
CA ILE A 298 21.49 -12.55 3.01
C ILE A 298 21.41 -13.68 1.98
N CYS A 299 20.31 -13.80 1.24
CA CYS A 299 20.17 -14.80 0.18
C CYS A 299 21.21 -14.64 -0.92
N LEU A 300 21.53 -13.39 -1.32
CA LEU A 300 22.59 -13.10 -2.29
C LEU A 300 23.98 -13.50 -1.75
N VAL A 301 24.27 -13.23 -0.48
CA VAL A 301 25.54 -13.62 0.17
C VAL A 301 25.68 -15.13 0.18
N ILE A 302 24.63 -15.88 0.52
CA ILE A 302 24.62 -17.34 0.50
C ILE A 302 24.92 -17.85 -0.92
N GLY A 303 24.28 -17.25 -1.94
CA GLY A 303 24.55 -17.55 -3.35
C GLY A 303 25.99 -17.24 -3.75
N ALA A 304 26.54 -16.11 -3.32
CA ALA A 304 27.93 -15.73 -3.56
C ALA A 304 28.93 -16.72 -2.94
N VAL A 305 28.70 -17.16 -1.70
CA VAL A 305 29.52 -18.18 -1.02
C VAL A 305 29.47 -19.50 -1.77
N GLY A 306 28.31 -19.90 -2.29
CA GLY A 306 28.12 -21.06 -3.16
C GLY A 306 29.00 -20.99 -4.42
N ILE A 307 28.97 -19.84 -5.13
CA ILE A 307 29.85 -19.64 -6.31
C ILE A 307 31.33 -19.67 -5.91
N ALA A 308 31.73 -18.98 -4.86
CA ALA A 308 33.10 -18.92 -4.41
C ALA A 308 33.65 -20.33 -4.07
N ASN A 309 32.87 -21.11 -3.34
CA ASN A 309 33.26 -22.46 -2.94
C ASN A 309 33.40 -23.38 -4.17
N THR A 310 32.45 -23.42 -5.06
CA THR A 310 32.46 -24.25 -6.26
C THR A 310 33.55 -23.83 -7.26
N THR A 311 33.80 -22.55 -7.43
CA THR A 311 34.87 -22.00 -8.27
C THR A 311 36.24 -22.36 -7.65
N LEU A 312 36.40 -22.32 -6.30
CA LEU A 312 37.62 -22.70 -5.62
C LEU A 312 37.94 -24.20 -5.85
N VAL A 313 36.93 -25.05 -5.74
CA VAL A 313 37.09 -26.49 -6.03
C VAL A 313 37.48 -26.72 -7.51
N ALA A 314 36.87 -25.95 -8.44
CA ALA A 314 37.24 -26.02 -9.86
C ALA A 314 38.70 -25.62 -10.11
N VAL A 315 39.21 -24.59 -9.42
CA VAL A 315 40.62 -24.18 -9.48
C VAL A 315 41.54 -25.32 -8.99
N LEU A 316 41.20 -25.97 -7.89
CA LEU A 316 41.99 -27.08 -7.34
C LEU A 316 42.03 -28.29 -8.28
N GLU A 317 40.91 -28.64 -8.93
CA GLU A 317 40.84 -29.75 -9.88
C GLU A 317 41.61 -29.46 -11.18
N ARG A 318 41.67 -28.19 -11.62
CA ARG A 318 42.35 -27.75 -12.86
C ARG A 318 43.77 -27.24 -12.59
N THR A 319 44.37 -27.51 -11.41
CA THR A 319 45.69 -26.98 -11.04
C THR A 319 46.78 -27.35 -12.07
N GLY A 320 46.79 -28.60 -12.60
CA GLY A 320 47.73 -29.04 -13.63
C GLY A 320 47.56 -28.29 -14.98
N GLU A 321 46.33 -28.06 -15.41
CA GLU A 321 46.00 -27.30 -16.63
C GLU A 321 46.44 -25.82 -16.49
N ILE A 322 46.19 -25.22 -15.34
CA ILE A 322 46.61 -23.83 -15.03
C ILE A 322 48.15 -23.76 -15.03
N GLY A 323 48.82 -24.74 -14.41
CA GLY A 323 50.27 -24.82 -14.40
C GLY A 323 50.87 -24.94 -15.81
N LEU A 324 50.30 -25.77 -16.69
CA LEU A 324 50.72 -25.92 -18.06
C LEU A 324 50.53 -24.61 -18.85
N ARG A 325 49.39 -23.93 -18.75
CA ARG A 325 49.15 -22.64 -19.40
C ARG A 325 50.17 -21.59 -18.97
N ARG A 326 50.51 -21.55 -17.68
CA ARG A 326 51.53 -20.64 -17.14
C ARG A 326 52.95 -21.00 -17.60
N ALA A 327 53.28 -22.28 -17.72
CA ALA A 327 54.55 -22.74 -18.27
C ALA A 327 54.73 -22.37 -19.72
N LEU A 328 53.62 -22.32 -20.49
CA LEU A 328 53.56 -21.87 -21.88
C LEU A 328 53.56 -20.34 -22.03
N GLY A 329 53.63 -19.57 -20.94
CA GLY A 329 53.77 -18.10 -20.95
C GLY A 329 52.51 -17.32 -20.66
N ALA A 330 51.40 -17.96 -20.20
CA ALA A 330 50.22 -17.25 -19.76
C ALA A 330 50.50 -16.39 -18.50
N ARG A 331 50.11 -15.13 -18.51
CA ARG A 331 50.23 -14.24 -17.35
C ARG A 331 49.11 -14.52 -16.35
N GLY A 332 49.40 -14.36 -15.05
CA GLY A 332 48.40 -14.53 -13.98
C GLY A 332 47.08 -13.78 -14.23
N ARG A 333 47.13 -12.57 -14.80
CA ARG A 333 45.94 -11.78 -15.17
C ARG A 333 45.00 -12.46 -16.16
N HIS A 334 45.55 -13.27 -17.06
CA HIS A 334 44.72 -14.02 -18.05
C HIS A 334 43.91 -15.11 -17.33
N ILE A 335 44.55 -15.79 -16.37
CA ILE A 335 43.87 -16.79 -15.53
C ILE A 335 42.79 -16.13 -14.66
N THR A 336 43.12 -14.98 -14.03
CA THR A 336 42.15 -14.25 -13.23
C THR A 336 40.91 -13.84 -14.05
N VAL A 337 41.11 -13.25 -15.22
CA VAL A 337 40.01 -12.81 -16.10
C VAL A 337 39.16 -14.01 -16.54
N GLN A 338 39.77 -15.15 -16.83
CA GLN A 338 39.05 -16.35 -17.23
C GLN A 338 38.11 -16.84 -16.11
N PHE A 339 38.60 -16.98 -14.89
CA PHE A 339 37.77 -17.44 -13.75
C PHE A 339 36.72 -16.40 -13.36
N LEU A 340 37.02 -15.08 -13.46
CA LEU A 340 36.04 -14.03 -13.24
C LEU A 340 34.94 -14.05 -14.32
N ALA A 341 35.28 -14.31 -15.57
CA ALA A 341 34.29 -14.44 -16.64
C ALA A 341 33.41 -15.69 -16.44
N GLU A 342 33.98 -16.82 -16.02
CA GLU A 342 33.25 -18.05 -15.73
C GLU A 342 32.26 -17.86 -14.56
N SER A 343 32.72 -17.28 -13.43
CA SER A 343 31.86 -17.01 -12.27
C SER A 343 30.84 -15.92 -12.57
N GLY A 344 31.19 -14.87 -13.32
CA GLY A 344 30.28 -13.83 -13.78
C GLY A 344 29.18 -14.38 -14.69
N ALA A 345 29.55 -15.27 -15.64
CA ALA A 345 28.59 -15.92 -16.52
C ALA A 345 27.60 -16.82 -15.75
N LEU A 346 28.09 -17.58 -14.76
CA LEU A 346 27.24 -18.37 -13.85
C LEU A 346 26.29 -17.46 -13.04
N GLY A 347 26.81 -16.35 -12.55
CA GLY A 347 26.01 -15.35 -11.84
C GLY A 347 24.94 -14.71 -12.73
N ALA A 348 25.28 -14.36 -13.98
CA ALA A 348 24.35 -13.79 -14.95
C ALA A 348 23.24 -14.79 -15.34
N LEU A 349 23.60 -16.04 -15.62
CA LEU A 349 22.62 -17.08 -15.91
C LEU A 349 21.72 -17.36 -14.71
N GLY A 350 22.31 -17.49 -13.50
CA GLY A 350 21.55 -17.63 -12.28
C GLY A 350 20.63 -16.44 -12.02
N GLY A 351 21.11 -15.23 -12.33
CA GLY A 351 20.32 -14.00 -12.27
C GLY A 351 19.14 -13.99 -13.24
N LEU A 352 19.33 -14.38 -14.48
CA LEU A 352 18.25 -14.47 -15.50
C LEU A 352 17.18 -15.49 -15.09
N VAL A 353 17.61 -16.71 -14.75
CA VAL A 353 16.68 -17.78 -14.33
C VAL A 353 15.99 -17.40 -13.02
N GLY A 354 16.74 -16.85 -12.04
CA GLY A 354 16.20 -16.38 -10.77
C GLY A 354 15.17 -15.27 -10.96
N THR A 355 15.46 -14.29 -11.81
CA THR A 355 14.48 -13.22 -12.15
C THR A 355 13.22 -13.80 -12.75
N SER A 356 13.34 -14.73 -13.70
CA SER A 356 12.17 -15.37 -14.32
C SER A 356 11.33 -16.13 -13.30
N LEU A 357 11.95 -16.90 -12.42
CA LEU A 357 11.26 -17.63 -11.34
C LEU A 357 10.65 -16.68 -10.31
N GLY A 358 11.34 -15.59 -9.94
CA GLY A 358 10.83 -14.57 -9.06
C GLY A 358 9.59 -13.90 -9.62
N VAL A 359 9.63 -13.49 -10.89
CA VAL A 359 8.47 -12.91 -11.60
C VAL A 359 7.32 -13.91 -11.68
N LEU A 360 7.58 -15.17 -12.03
CA LEU A 360 6.56 -16.21 -12.07
C LEU A 360 5.91 -16.43 -10.70
N THR A 361 6.68 -16.35 -9.62
CA THR A 361 6.18 -16.46 -8.25
C THR A 361 5.23 -15.31 -7.93
N VAL A 362 5.62 -14.05 -8.27
CA VAL A 362 4.76 -12.86 -8.06
C VAL A 362 3.46 -12.98 -8.83
N VAL A 363 3.53 -13.33 -10.11
CA VAL A 363 2.34 -13.50 -10.97
C VAL A 363 1.47 -14.65 -10.47
N GLY A 364 2.07 -15.78 -10.10
CA GLY A 364 1.34 -16.94 -9.58
C GLY A 364 0.56 -16.62 -8.29
N VAL A 365 1.20 -15.94 -7.34
CA VAL A 365 0.51 -15.49 -6.12
C VAL A 365 -0.58 -14.48 -6.42
N ALA A 366 -0.33 -13.52 -7.32
CA ALA A 366 -1.30 -12.51 -7.72
C ALA A 366 -2.55 -13.15 -8.35
N VAL A 367 -2.38 -14.12 -9.25
CA VAL A 367 -3.49 -14.86 -9.88
C VAL A 367 -4.31 -15.65 -8.84
N ILE A 368 -3.64 -16.35 -7.91
CA ILE A 368 -4.35 -17.13 -6.86
C ILE A 368 -5.15 -16.22 -5.92
N ARG A 369 -4.72 -14.97 -5.74
CA ARG A 369 -5.32 -13.99 -4.84
C ARG A 369 -6.27 -13.02 -5.55
N ASP A 370 -6.48 -13.15 -6.86
CA ASP A 370 -7.21 -12.19 -7.70
C ASP A 370 -6.65 -10.75 -7.60
N TRP A 371 -5.33 -10.64 -7.51
CA TRP A 371 -4.62 -9.38 -7.42
C TRP A 371 -4.01 -8.98 -8.78
N THR A 372 -3.85 -7.68 -9.02
CA THR A 372 -3.07 -7.17 -10.15
C THR A 372 -1.58 -7.17 -9.80
N PRO A 373 -0.74 -7.98 -10.49
CA PRO A 373 0.69 -8.02 -10.19
C PRO A 373 1.38 -6.69 -10.56
N VAL A 374 2.15 -6.15 -9.62
CA VAL A 374 2.95 -4.93 -9.84
C VAL A 374 4.43 -5.31 -9.79
N ILE A 375 5.09 -5.23 -10.96
CA ILE A 375 6.53 -5.49 -11.09
C ILE A 375 7.17 -4.26 -11.70
N HIS A 376 8.08 -3.63 -10.97
CA HIS A 376 8.83 -2.50 -11.51
C HIS A 376 9.79 -2.96 -12.61
N PRO A 377 9.73 -2.40 -13.84
CA PRO A 377 10.59 -2.79 -14.95
C PRO A 377 12.08 -2.69 -14.61
N MET A 378 12.48 -1.70 -13.82
CA MET A 378 13.87 -1.53 -13.37
C MET A 378 14.34 -2.67 -12.47
N THR A 379 13.48 -3.24 -11.63
CA THR A 379 13.80 -4.40 -10.80
C THR A 379 14.02 -5.65 -11.66
N ALA A 380 13.10 -5.90 -12.60
CA ALA A 380 13.19 -7.06 -13.49
C ALA A 380 14.40 -6.97 -14.44
N ALA A 381 14.70 -5.79 -14.97
CA ALA A 381 15.86 -5.57 -15.86
C ALA A 381 17.18 -5.53 -15.08
N GLY A 382 17.20 -5.01 -13.86
CA GLY A 382 18.39 -4.87 -13.02
C GLY A 382 18.80 -6.17 -12.30
N ALA A 383 17.87 -7.07 -12.00
CA ALA A 383 18.15 -8.28 -11.25
C ALA A 383 19.19 -9.21 -11.91
N PRO A 384 19.22 -9.43 -13.24
CA PRO A 384 20.29 -10.17 -13.88
C PRO A 384 21.67 -9.52 -13.73
N ALA A 385 21.75 -8.19 -13.72
CA ALA A 385 22.99 -7.45 -13.50
C ALA A 385 23.49 -7.65 -12.05
N ILE A 386 22.58 -7.68 -11.07
CA ILE A 386 22.91 -8.02 -9.67
C ILE A 386 23.51 -9.44 -9.60
N GLY A 387 22.92 -10.41 -10.31
CA GLY A 387 23.46 -11.75 -10.43
C GLY A 387 24.88 -11.80 -11.02
N LEU A 388 25.10 -11.06 -12.10
CA LEU A 388 26.43 -10.90 -12.73
C LEU A 388 27.45 -10.33 -11.73
N VAL A 389 27.13 -9.22 -11.08
CA VAL A 389 28.01 -8.55 -10.10
C VAL A 389 28.32 -9.50 -8.95
N THR A 390 27.31 -10.19 -8.41
CA THR A 390 27.47 -11.17 -7.35
C THR A 390 28.42 -12.30 -7.77
N GLY A 391 28.27 -12.82 -9.01
CA GLY A 391 29.15 -13.85 -9.56
C GLY A 391 30.60 -13.37 -9.71
N VAL A 392 30.80 -12.16 -10.20
CA VAL A 392 32.14 -11.55 -10.32
C VAL A 392 32.78 -11.35 -8.95
N VAL A 393 32.05 -10.79 -7.99
CA VAL A 393 32.55 -10.57 -6.61
C VAL A 393 32.90 -11.89 -5.93
N ALA A 394 32.03 -12.89 -6.04
CA ALA A 394 32.25 -14.22 -5.50
C ALA A 394 33.47 -14.92 -6.11
N GLY A 395 33.72 -14.66 -7.41
CA GLY A 395 34.86 -15.23 -8.15
C GLY A 395 36.20 -14.57 -7.87
N LEU A 396 36.24 -13.37 -7.23
CA LEU A 396 37.51 -12.63 -7.02
C LEU A 396 38.54 -13.43 -6.21
N TYR A 397 38.15 -14.00 -5.10
CA TYR A 397 39.05 -14.77 -4.25
C TYR A 397 39.58 -16.05 -4.96
N PRO A 398 38.73 -16.94 -5.53
CA PRO A 398 39.19 -18.09 -6.29
C PRO A 398 40.08 -17.72 -7.48
N ALA A 399 39.73 -16.71 -8.24
CA ALA A 399 40.49 -16.23 -9.39
C ALA A 399 41.87 -15.72 -9.01
N TRP A 400 41.99 -14.96 -7.90
CA TRP A 400 43.25 -14.51 -7.37
C TRP A 400 44.12 -15.67 -6.94
N ARG A 401 43.56 -16.69 -6.24
CA ARG A 401 44.26 -17.91 -5.82
C ARG A 401 44.73 -18.72 -7.02
N ALA A 402 43.94 -18.86 -8.08
CA ALA A 402 44.33 -19.52 -9.33
C ALA A 402 45.51 -18.86 -10.00
N ALA A 403 45.59 -17.54 -10.01
CA ALA A 403 46.68 -16.75 -10.57
C ALA A 403 48.01 -16.93 -9.80
N GLY A 404 47.95 -17.30 -8.52
CA GLY A 404 49.12 -17.56 -7.67
C GLY A 404 49.75 -18.94 -7.83
N ILE A 405 49.17 -19.88 -8.60
CA ILE A 405 49.69 -21.26 -8.75
C ILE A 405 51.00 -21.22 -9.52
N GLU A 406 52.07 -21.78 -8.92
CA GLU A 406 53.38 -21.86 -9.56
C GLU A 406 53.46 -23.05 -10.53
N PRO A 407 54.02 -22.84 -11.76
CA PRO A 407 54.11 -23.90 -12.79
C PRO A 407 54.87 -25.12 -12.31
N ALA A 408 55.97 -24.93 -11.55
CA ALA A 408 56.82 -26.00 -11.07
C ALA A 408 56.10 -26.90 -10.05
N GLU A 409 55.26 -26.34 -9.20
CA GLU A 409 54.51 -27.11 -8.20
C GLU A 409 53.30 -27.82 -8.82
N ALA A 410 52.65 -27.18 -9.80
CA ALA A 410 51.47 -27.72 -10.51
C ALA A 410 51.79 -28.94 -11.38
N LEU A 411 53.02 -29.05 -11.91
CA LEU A 411 53.45 -30.16 -12.77
C LEU A 411 54.10 -31.32 -11.98
N ARG A 412 54.36 -31.13 -10.68
CA ARG A 412 54.96 -32.15 -9.82
C ARG A 412 53.92 -33.02 -9.12
N ARG A 413 52.65 -32.64 -9.14
CA ARG A 413 51.52 -33.46 -8.69
C ARG A 413 50.93 -34.26 -9.86
#